data_2a807011f7d6507eac5b6785dd1edebf
#
_entry.id   2a807011f7d6507eac5b6785dd1edebf
#
_cell.length_a   1.000
_cell.length_b   1.000
_cell.length_c   1.000
_cell.angle_alpha   90.00
_cell.angle_beta   90.00
_cell.angle_gamma   90.00
#
_symmetry.space_group_name_H-M   'P 1'
#
loop_
_entity.id
_entity.type
_entity.pdbx_description
1 polymer ?
#
loop_
_entity_poly.entity_id
_entity_poly.type
_entity_poly.pdbx_seq_one_letter_code
_entity_poly.pdbx_strand_id
1 'polypeptide(L)'
;MNAIINSPLFGILLTLVAFEIGVLISQKFKYSFLNPLLIGNILIVGFLLITGVSLESYNVGGDYISVMLSPATVVLAVPLYRQIQKLQHFWKPILAGIFAGSFTAMTCVIVAGKLIGLSKVLTLSLLPKSVTIPMGSVISEQIGGIPSVTIIAITVTGITGAVTAPAVCRFCRIKHKVAQGIAIGTASHALGTTKAMEMGEVQGAMSSLSIGIAGLFTAIVAPVIIALI
;
A
#
# COMPACT_ATOMS: atom_id res chain seq x y z
N MET A 1 15.89 -32.38 -0.60
CA MET A 1 15.40 -31.18 0.08
C MET A 1 15.51 -29.95 -0.83
N ASN A 2 16.66 -29.70 -1.45
CA ASN A 2 16.84 -28.54 -2.35
C ASN A 2 15.89 -28.51 -3.56
N ALA A 3 15.50 -29.66 -4.12
CA ALA A 3 14.55 -29.72 -5.24
C ALA A 3 13.13 -29.25 -4.86
N ILE A 4 12.71 -29.45 -3.59
CA ILE A 4 11.41 -29.00 -3.10
C ILE A 4 11.44 -27.48 -2.81
N ILE A 5 12.53 -27.01 -2.19
CA ILE A 5 12.70 -25.59 -1.82
C ILE A 5 12.76 -24.68 -3.06
N ASN A 6 13.39 -25.17 -4.14
CA ASN A 6 13.48 -24.43 -5.41
C ASN A 6 12.28 -24.67 -6.35
N SER A 7 11.25 -25.36 -5.87
CA SER A 7 10.00 -25.52 -6.63
C SER A 7 9.09 -24.31 -6.48
N PRO A 8 8.40 -23.84 -7.53
CA PRO A 8 7.39 -22.80 -7.42
C PRO A 8 6.32 -23.09 -6.37
N LEU A 9 5.95 -24.36 -6.20
CA LEU A 9 4.96 -24.77 -5.22
C LEU A 9 5.35 -24.43 -3.79
N PHE A 10 6.65 -24.42 -3.46
CA PHE A 10 7.12 -24.09 -2.13
C PHE A 10 6.76 -22.65 -1.74
N GLY A 11 7.13 -21.66 -2.56
CA GLY A 11 6.83 -20.25 -2.30
C GLY A 11 5.34 -19.96 -2.29
N ILE A 12 4.58 -20.60 -3.20
CA ILE A 12 3.12 -20.46 -3.26
C ILE A 12 2.48 -21.01 -1.98
N LEU A 13 2.79 -22.25 -1.61
CA LEU A 13 2.22 -22.90 -0.42
C LEU A 13 2.60 -22.16 0.86
N LEU A 14 3.87 -21.76 0.99
CA LEU A 14 4.33 -21.00 2.16
C LEU A 14 3.53 -19.69 2.31
N THR A 15 3.30 -18.98 1.22
CA THR A 15 2.53 -17.74 1.21
C THR A 15 1.07 -17.97 1.61
N LEU A 16 0.41 -18.97 0.99
CA LEU A 16 -0.99 -19.28 1.28
C LEU A 16 -1.20 -19.74 2.73
N VAL A 17 -0.35 -20.64 3.20
CA VAL A 17 -0.42 -21.13 4.59
C VAL A 17 -0.15 -20.01 5.60
N ALA A 18 0.87 -19.20 5.38
CA ALA A 18 1.18 -18.08 6.26
C ALA A 18 0.04 -17.04 6.29
N PHE A 19 -0.58 -16.77 5.15
CA PHE A 19 -1.73 -15.86 5.07
C PHE A 19 -2.95 -16.45 5.79
N GLU A 20 -3.26 -17.73 5.58
CA GLU A 20 -4.39 -18.40 6.23
C GLU A 20 -4.23 -18.42 7.76
N ILE A 21 -3.04 -18.72 8.25
CA ILE A 21 -2.72 -18.60 9.68
C ILE A 21 -2.97 -17.16 10.17
N GLY A 22 -2.55 -16.16 9.38
CA GLY A 22 -2.82 -14.75 9.68
C GLY A 22 -4.30 -14.43 9.77
N VAL A 23 -5.11 -14.97 8.87
CA VAL A 23 -6.58 -14.83 8.87
C VAL A 23 -7.18 -15.47 10.12
N LEU A 24 -6.79 -16.68 10.43
CA LEU A 24 -7.29 -17.41 11.63
C LEU A 24 -6.96 -16.66 12.93
N ILE A 25 -5.74 -16.15 13.06
CA ILE A 25 -5.31 -15.36 14.22
C ILE A 25 -6.13 -14.06 14.31
N SER A 26 -6.27 -13.34 13.20
CA SER A 26 -7.03 -12.09 13.15
C SER A 26 -8.50 -12.29 13.53
N GLN A 27 -9.12 -13.33 13.02
CA GLN A 27 -10.53 -13.67 13.33
C GLN A 27 -10.72 -14.08 14.79
N LYS A 28 -9.76 -14.82 15.36
CA LYS A 28 -9.84 -15.28 16.75
C LYS A 28 -9.70 -14.16 17.76
N PHE A 29 -8.74 -13.26 17.55
CA PHE A 29 -8.41 -12.23 18.52
C PHE A 29 -9.10 -10.88 18.26
N LYS A 30 -9.62 -10.64 17.06
CA LYS A 30 -10.38 -9.43 16.64
C LYS A 30 -9.71 -8.07 16.97
N TYR A 31 -8.41 -8.04 17.19
CA TYR A 31 -7.68 -6.80 17.40
C TYR A 31 -7.32 -6.15 16.06
N SER A 32 -7.55 -4.85 15.91
CA SER A 32 -7.31 -4.10 14.67
C SER A 32 -5.85 -4.12 14.20
N PHE A 33 -4.88 -4.33 15.11
CA PHE A 33 -3.46 -4.42 14.77
C PHE A 33 -3.03 -5.81 14.30
N LEU A 34 -3.85 -6.85 14.55
CA LEU A 34 -3.59 -8.22 14.06
C LEU A 34 -4.10 -8.36 12.61
N ASN A 35 -3.52 -7.57 11.70
CA ASN A 35 -3.83 -7.65 10.28
C ASN A 35 -3.28 -8.95 9.69
N PRO A 36 -4.07 -9.75 8.94
CA PRO A 36 -3.63 -11.00 8.33
C PRO A 36 -2.36 -10.88 7.48
N LEU A 37 -2.25 -9.77 6.73
CA LEU A 37 -1.05 -9.51 5.90
C LEU A 37 0.19 -9.28 6.74
N LEU A 38 0.08 -8.54 7.85
CA LEU A 38 1.20 -8.31 8.76
C LEU A 38 1.67 -9.64 9.37
N ILE A 39 0.73 -10.44 9.87
CA ILE A 39 1.04 -11.74 10.47
C ILE A 39 1.66 -12.67 9.43
N GLY A 40 1.08 -12.76 8.23
CA GLY A 40 1.60 -13.56 7.12
C GLY A 40 3.03 -13.17 6.76
N ASN A 41 3.32 -11.88 6.62
CA ASN A 41 4.67 -11.40 6.35
C ASN A 41 5.66 -11.76 7.46
N ILE A 42 5.29 -11.59 8.73
CA ILE A 42 6.15 -11.96 9.87
C ILE A 42 6.43 -13.45 9.86
N LEU A 43 5.43 -14.28 9.58
CA LEU A 43 5.59 -15.74 9.51
C LEU A 43 6.52 -16.16 8.38
N ILE A 44 6.37 -15.58 7.18
CA ILE A 44 7.23 -15.88 6.03
C ILE A 44 8.68 -15.45 6.32
N VAL A 45 8.89 -14.21 6.75
CA VAL A 45 10.23 -13.71 7.08
C VAL A 45 10.86 -14.53 8.19
N GLY A 46 10.11 -14.82 9.25
CA GLY A 46 10.59 -15.67 10.35
C GLY A 46 10.96 -17.07 9.88
N PHE A 47 10.13 -17.68 9.03
CA PHE A 47 10.42 -18.99 8.46
C PHE A 47 11.71 -18.98 7.63
N LEU A 48 11.87 -18.01 6.72
CA LEU A 48 13.07 -17.90 5.88
C LEU A 48 14.35 -17.69 6.71
N LEU A 49 14.28 -16.85 7.75
CA LEU A 49 15.41 -16.61 8.65
C LEU A 49 15.80 -17.84 9.48
N ILE A 50 14.82 -18.58 10.02
CA ILE A 50 15.08 -19.77 10.85
C ILE A 50 15.59 -20.93 10.01
N THR A 51 15.05 -21.12 8.81
CA THR A 51 15.43 -22.25 7.94
C THR A 51 16.63 -21.97 7.07
N GLY A 52 17.08 -20.70 6.96
CA GLY A 52 18.17 -20.29 6.07
C GLY A 52 17.84 -20.40 4.58
N VAL A 53 16.56 -20.52 4.22
CA VAL A 53 16.12 -20.55 2.83
C VAL A 53 16.29 -19.15 2.23
N SER A 54 16.94 -19.10 1.05
CA SER A 54 17.18 -17.82 0.38
C SER A 54 15.89 -17.20 -0.14
N LEU A 55 15.85 -15.86 -0.18
CA LEU A 55 14.76 -15.11 -0.75
C LEU A 55 14.54 -15.46 -2.24
N GLU A 56 15.61 -15.76 -2.96
CA GLU A 56 15.56 -16.18 -4.36
C GLU A 56 14.76 -17.47 -4.53
N SER A 57 15.01 -18.46 -3.68
CA SER A 57 14.25 -19.72 -3.70
C SER A 57 12.77 -19.52 -3.38
N TYR A 58 12.45 -18.61 -2.46
CA TYR A 58 11.06 -18.23 -2.17
C TYR A 58 10.41 -17.52 -3.36
N ASN A 59 11.12 -16.60 -4.01
CA ASN A 59 10.60 -15.81 -5.13
C ASN A 59 10.28 -16.66 -6.36
N VAL A 60 10.90 -17.82 -6.54
CA VAL A 60 10.50 -18.77 -7.61
C VAL A 60 8.99 -19.06 -7.58
N GLY A 61 8.39 -19.14 -6.38
CA GLY A 61 6.94 -19.30 -6.21
C GLY A 61 6.22 -17.97 -6.03
N GLY A 62 6.84 -17.00 -5.37
CA GLY A 62 6.29 -15.67 -5.14
C GLY A 62 5.94 -14.91 -6.42
N ASP A 63 6.76 -15.07 -7.46
CA ASP A 63 6.55 -14.44 -8.75
C ASP A 63 5.26 -14.93 -9.45
N TYR A 64 4.89 -16.19 -9.28
CA TYR A 64 3.60 -16.70 -9.79
C TYR A 64 2.40 -16.03 -9.11
N ILE A 65 2.51 -15.75 -7.80
CA ILE A 65 1.46 -14.98 -7.10
C ILE A 65 1.45 -13.54 -7.60
N SER A 66 2.61 -12.96 -7.86
CA SER A 66 2.74 -11.57 -8.35
C SER A 66 2.08 -11.37 -9.72
N VAL A 67 1.99 -12.39 -10.57
CA VAL A 67 1.25 -12.33 -11.84
C VAL A 67 -0.23 -12.00 -11.61
N MET A 68 -0.81 -12.42 -10.47
CA MET A 68 -2.20 -12.12 -10.12
C MET A 68 -2.43 -10.65 -9.75
N LEU A 69 -1.38 -9.85 -9.58
CA LEU A 69 -1.50 -8.43 -9.24
C LEU A 69 -2.21 -7.64 -10.34
N SER A 70 -1.92 -7.90 -11.61
CA SER A 70 -2.58 -7.24 -12.74
C SER A 70 -4.09 -7.52 -12.79
N PRO A 71 -4.56 -8.78 -12.79
CA PRO A 71 -5.99 -9.07 -12.72
C PRO A 71 -6.65 -8.49 -11.47
N ALA A 72 -6.02 -8.59 -10.30
CA ALA A 72 -6.53 -8.02 -9.05
C ALA A 72 -6.72 -6.50 -9.15
N THR A 73 -5.78 -5.80 -9.79
CA THR A 73 -5.90 -4.35 -10.02
C THR A 73 -7.07 -4.02 -10.94
N VAL A 74 -7.30 -4.81 -12.00
CA VAL A 74 -8.46 -4.63 -12.90
C VAL A 74 -9.78 -4.83 -12.15
N VAL A 75 -9.85 -5.82 -11.25
CA VAL A 75 -11.06 -6.08 -10.44
C VAL A 75 -11.43 -4.86 -9.58
N LEU A 76 -10.47 -4.03 -9.14
CA LEU A 76 -10.76 -2.80 -8.41
C LEU A 76 -11.54 -1.76 -9.24
N ALA A 77 -11.58 -1.89 -10.56
CA ALA A 77 -12.42 -1.05 -11.41
C ALA A 77 -13.92 -1.36 -11.28
N VAL A 78 -14.30 -2.55 -10.82
CA VAL A 78 -15.71 -2.95 -10.69
C VAL A 78 -16.47 -2.09 -9.68
N PRO A 79 -16.04 -1.96 -8.41
CA PRO A 79 -16.69 -1.05 -7.47
C PRO A 79 -16.65 0.42 -7.93
N LEU A 80 -15.57 0.82 -8.62
CA LEU A 80 -15.49 2.16 -9.21
C LEU A 80 -16.58 2.40 -10.26
N TYR A 81 -16.76 1.48 -11.19
CA TYR A 81 -17.79 1.56 -12.22
C TYR A 81 -19.19 1.62 -11.62
N ARG A 82 -19.47 0.82 -10.58
CA ARG A 82 -20.76 0.85 -9.86
C ARG A 82 -21.06 2.19 -9.20
N GLN A 83 -20.06 2.99 -8.89
CA GLN A 83 -20.18 4.29 -8.22
C GLN A 83 -19.90 5.47 -9.18
N ILE A 84 -19.94 5.24 -10.51
CA ILE A 84 -19.56 6.24 -11.54
C ILE A 84 -20.38 7.53 -11.44
N GLN A 85 -21.68 7.45 -11.09
CA GLN A 85 -22.53 8.62 -10.93
C GLN A 85 -22.06 9.52 -9.78
N LYS A 86 -21.62 8.94 -8.66
CA LYS A 86 -21.05 9.71 -7.54
C LYS A 86 -19.73 10.35 -7.92
N LEU A 87 -18.92 9.62 -8.70
CA LEU A 87 -17.68 10.16 -9.22
C LEU A 87 -17.91 11.37 -10.09
N GLN A 88 -18.85 11.28 -11.05
CA GLN A 88 -19.19 12.40 -11.93
C GLN A 88 -19.76 13.60 -11.18
N HIS A 89 -20.54 13.36 -10.12
CA HIS A 89 -21.11 14.43 -9.32
C HIS A 89 -20.09 15.15 -8.43
N PHE A 90 -19.13 14.43 -7.88
CA PHE A 90 -18.14 14.95 -6.91
C PHE A 90 -16.71 15.04 -7.47
N TRP A 91 -16.50 15.03 -8.79
CA TRP A 91 -15.15 14.94 -9.36
C TRP A 91 -14.20 16.05 -8.91
N LYS A 92 -14.68 17.31 -8.80
CA LYS A 92 -13.84 18.43 -8.35
C LYS A 92 -13.32 18.26 -6.92
N PRO A 93 -14.17 18.04 -5.89
CA PRO A 93 -13.68 17.80 -4.54
C PRO A 93 -12.88 16.49 -4.42
N ILE A 94 -13.16 15.47 -5.23
CA ILE A 94 -12.39 14.23 -5.26
C ILE A 94 -10.96 14.52 -5.72
N LEU A 95 -10.78 15.16 -6.87
CA LEU A 95 -9.45 15.52 -7.39
C LEU A 95 -8.71 16.46 -6.45
N ALA A 96 -9.37 17.49 -5.95
CA ALA A 96 -8.77 18.43 -5.00
C ALA A 96 -8.29 17.72 -3.72
N GLY A 97 -9.08 16.78 -3.19
CA GLY A 97 -8.72 15.99 -2.02
C GLY A 97 -7.53 15.08 -2.26
N ILE A 98 -7.49 14.39 -3.42
CA ILE A 98 -6.36 13.51 -3.78
C ILE A 98 -5.08 14.32 -3.96
N PHE A 99 -5.14 15.43 -4.70
CA PHE A 99 -3.95 16.28 -4.92
C PHE A 99 -3.44 16.89 -3.63
N ALA A 100 -4.33 17.45 -2.80
CA ALA A 100 -3.96 17.99 -1.50
C ALA A 100 -3.35 16.91 -0.58
N GLY A 101 -3.96 15.73 -0.52
CA GLY A 101 -3.47 14.61 0.29
C GLY A 101 -2.11 14.10 -0.17
N SER A 102 -1.93 13.88 -1.49
CA SER A 102 -0.66 13.43 -2.05
C SER A 102 0.46 14.46 -1.86
N PHE A 103 0.16 15.74 -2.11
CA PHE A 103 1.11 16.84 -1.90
C PHE A 103 1.52 16.95 -0.43
N THR A 104 0.56 16.89 0.49
CA THR A 104 0.81 16.90 1.92
C THR A 104 1.67 15.72 2.35
N ALA A 105 1.39 14.50 1.84
CA ALA A 105 2.16 13.32 2.16
C ALA A 105 3.64 13.47 1.76
N MET A 106 3.92 13.96 0.55
CA MET A 106 5.29 14.22 0.09
C MET A 106 5.97 15.33 0.89
N THR A 107 5.26 16.44 1.14
CA THR A 107 5.79 17.57 1.94
C THR A 107 6.12 17.11 3.37
N CYS A 108 5.26 16.32 4.01
CA CYS A 108 5.55 15.76 5.33
C CYS A 108 6.81 14.91 5.35
N VAL A 109 7.05 14.10 4.31
CA VAL A 109 8.29 13.30 4.19
C VAL A 109 9.52 14.21 4.12
N ILE A 110 9.47 15.25 3.30
CA ILE A 110 10.58 16.20 3.15
C ILE A 110 10.86 16.94 4.46
N VAL A 111 9.82 17.48 5.06
CA VAL A 111 9.95 18.23 6.32
C VAL A 111 10.45 17.31 7.43
N ALA A 112 9.86 16.14 7.59
CA ALA A 112 10.30 15.16 8.59
C ALA A 112 11.75 14.70 8.32
N GLY A 113 12.11 14.43 7.06
CA GLY A 113 13.47 14.07 6.67
C GLY A 113 14.49 15.15 7.05
N LYS A 114 14.19 16.42 6.78
CA LYS A 114 15.05 17.55 7.17
C LYS A 114 15.16 17.69 8.70
N LEU A 115 14.05 17.55 9.43
CA LEU A 115 14.03 17.68 10.89
C LEU A 115 14.83 16.58 11.60
N ILE A 116 14.78 15.35 11.08
CA ILE A 116 15.47 14.18 11.66
C ILE A 116 16.91 14.05 11.12
N GLY A 117 17.29 14.85 10.11
CA GLY A 117 18.62 14.80 9.50
C GLY A 117 18.81 13.58 8.59
N LEU A 118 17.77 13.09 7.92
CA LEU A 118 17.89 12.00 6.96
C LEU A 118 18.74 12.45 5.75
N SER A 119 19.53 11.52 5.23
CA SER A 119 20.24 11.75 3.97
C SER A 119 19.25 12.02 2.83
N LYS A 120 19.71 12.78 1.82
CA LYS A 120 18.91 13.09 0.62
C LYS A 120 18.37 11.80 -0.01
N VAL A 121 19.20 10.78 -0.17
CA VAL A 121 18.82 9.49 -0.77
C VAL A 121 17.69 8.79 0.01
N LEU A 122 17.77 8.79 1.35
CA LEU A 122 16.71 8.21 2.18
C LEU A 122 15.42 9.01 2.07
N THR A 123 15.49 10.34 2.07
CA THR A 123 14.31 11.20 1.89
C THR A 123 13.64 10.94 0.54
N LEU A 124 14.41 10.82 -0.53
CA LEU A 124 13.91 10.47 -1.87
C LEU A 124 13.26 9.09 -1.88
N SER A 125 13.85 8.11 -1.20
CA SER A 125 13.28 6.76 -1.08
C SER A 125 11.93 6.74 -0.36
N LEU A 126 11.71 7.62 0.61
CA LEU A 126 10.48 7.71 1.36
C LEU A 126 9.40 8.54 0.67
N LEU A 127 9.76 9.35 -0.34
CA LEU A 127 8.84 10.29 -0.98
C LEU A 127 7.61 9.59 -1.58
N PRO A 128 7.74 8.49 -2.33
CA PRO A 128 6.60 7.79 -2.92
C PRO A 128 5.96 6.74 -1.99
N LYS A 129 6.09 6.86 -0.66
CA LYS A 129 5.58 5.87 0.32
C LYS A 129 4.08 5.63 0.28
N SER A 130 3.29 6.54 -0.28
CA SER A 130 1.82 6.46 -0.29
C SER A 130 1.23 5.93 -1.59
N VAL A 131 2.05 5.50 -2.55
CA VAL A 131 1.60 4.84 -3.79
C VAL A 131 1.78 3.32 -3.72
N THR A 132 1.40 2.61 -4.77
CA THR A 132 1.57 1.14 -4.82
C THR A 132 3.04 0.75 -5.01
N ILE A 133 3.42 -0.45 -4.58
CA ILE A 133 4.79 -0.96 -4.69
C ILE A 133 5.35 -0.84 -6.11
N PRO A 134 4.64 -1.30 -7.18
CA PRO A 134 5.17 -1.19 -8.54
C PRO A 134 5.42 0.26 -8.98
N MET A 135 4.53 1.18 -8.63
CA MET A 135 4.70 2.59 -8.99
C MET A 135 5.79 3.25 -8.13
N GLY A 136 5.78 3.00 -6.83
CA GLY A 136 6.71 3.63 -5.91
C GLY A 136 8.15 3.21 -6.13
N SER A 137 8.41 1.94 -6.48
CA SER A 137 9.77 1.47 -6.80
C SER A 137 10.33 2.16 -8.04
N VAL A 138 9.52 2.27 -9.11
CA VAL A 138 9.92 2.96 -10.35
C VAL A 138 10.14 4.46 -10.11
N ILE A 139 9.22 5.12 -9.41
CA ILE A 139 9.38 6.54 -9.06
C ILE A 139 10.65 6.75 -8.23
N SER A 140 10.88 5.93 -7.21
CA SER A 140 12.06 6.01 -6.36
C SER A 140 13.37 5.90 -7.15
N GLU A 141 13.45 4.93 -8.05
CA GLU A 141 14.60 4.74 -8.93
C GLU A 141 14.84 5.96 -9.81
N GLN A 142 13.79 6.49 -10.44
CA GLN A 142 13.87 7.66 -11.31
C GLN A 142 14.35 8.92 -10.58
N ILE A 143 14.01 9.07 -9.30
CA ILE A 143 14.38 10.24 -8.51
C ILE A 143 15.68 10.05 -7.70
N GLY A 144 16.37 8.92 -7.86
CA GLY A 144 17.63 8.63 -7.18
C GLY A 144 17.48 8.12 -5.74
N GLY A 145 16.33 7.55 -5.40
CA GLY A 145 16.10 6.82 -4.15
C GLY A 145 16.53 5.35 -4.25
N ILE A 146 16.35 4.61 -3.17
CA ILE A 146 16.64 3.18 -3.06
C ILE A 146 15.31 2.42 -3.09
N PRO A 147 14.97 1.68 -4.18
CA PRO A 147 13.67 1.00 -4.32
C PRO A 147 13.34 0.05 -3.16
N SER A 148 14.31 -0.67 -2.62
CA SER A 148 14.10 -1.58 -1.48
C SER A 148 13.62 -0.84 -0.22
N VAL A 149 14.17 0.34 0.06
CA VAL A 149 13.73 1.19 1.18
C VAL A 149 12.32 1.71 0.92
N THR A 150 12.04 2.08 -0.31
CA THR A 150 10.71 2.53 -0.73
C THR A 150 9.66 1.43 -0.54
N ILE A 151 9.95 0.19 -0.93
CA ILE A 151 9.04 -0.95 -0.76
C ILE A 151 8.71 -1.18 0.71
N ILE A 152 9.70 -1.12 1.59
CA ILE A 152 9.50 -1.23 3.04
C ILE A 152 8.59 -0.08 3.54
N ALA A 153 8.88 1.15 3.14
CA ALA A 153 8.11 2.32 3.54
C ALA A 153 6.64 2.25 3.06
N ILE A 154 6.41 1.81 1.83
CA ILE A 154 5.07 1.57 1.26
C ILE A 154 4.35 0.52 2.09
N THR A 155 4.99 -0.62 2.36
CA THR A 155 4.39 -1.71 3.13
C THR A 155 3.98 -1.25 4.53
N VAL A 156 4.89 -0.59 5.25
CA VAL A 156 4.61 -0.05 6.59
C VAL A 156 3.48 0.99 6.54
N THR A 157 3.51 1.91 5.57
CA THR A 157 2.47 2.93 5.40
C THR A 157 1.12 2.29 5.14
N GLY A 158 1.05 1.30 4.26
CA GLY A 158 -0.19 0.62 3.91
C GLY A 158 -0.79 -0.17 5.08
N ILE A 159 0.03 -0.94 5.80
CA ILE A 159 -0.41 -1.69 6.97
C ILE A 159 -0.89 -0.74 8.07
N THR A 160 -0.09 0.29 8.38
CA THR A 160 -0.46 1.31 9.38
C THR A 160 -1.78 1.97 9.02
N GLY A 161 -1.96 2.35 7.74
CA GLY A 161 -3.19 2.95 7.28
C GLY A 161 -4.38 2.01 7.34
N ALA A 162 -4.24 0.76 6.94
CA ALA A 162 -5.32 -0.22 7.03
C ALA A 162 -5.79 -0.42 8.47
N VAL A 163 -4.86 -0.42 9.45
CA VAL A 163 -5.17 -0.57 10.87
C VAL A 163 -5.79 0.70 11.45
N THR A 164 -5.22 1.86 11.14
CA THR A 164 -5.58 3.12 11.82
C THR A 164 -6.72 3.88 11.13
N ALA A 165 -6.97 3.65 9.84
CA ALA A 165 -7.93 4.43 9.06
C ALA A 165 -9.32 4.59 9.71
N PRO A 166 -9.98 3.53 10.24
CA PRO A 166 -11.29 3.71 10.88
C PRO A 166 -11.22 4.58 12.13
N ALA A 167 -10.14 4.46 12.91
CA ALA A 167 -9.93 5.24 14.12
C ALA A 167 -9.66 6.72 13.77
N VAL A 168 -8.80 6.97 12.78
CA VAL A 168 -8.50 8.33 12.30
C VAL A 168 -9.76 9.01 11.73
N CYS A 169 -10.53 8.31 10.90
CA CYS A 169 -11.79 8.85 10.37
C CYS A 169 -12.76 9.24 11.50
N ARG A 170 -12.83 8.42 12.55
CA ARG A 170 -13.68 8.69 13.72
C ARG A 170 -13.15 9.89 14.54
N PHE A 171 -11.87 9.90 14.82
CA PHE A 171 -11.21 10.96 15.58
C PHE A 171 -11.32 12.31 14.88
N CYS A 172 -11.05 12.36 13.57
CA CYS A 172 -11.16 13.56 12.75
C CYS A 172 -12.61 13.90 12.36
N ARG A 173 -13.60 13.13 12.84
CA ARG A 173 -15.03 13.32 12.54
C ARG A 173 -15.36 13.31 11.05
N ILE A 174 -14.62 12.56 10.23
CA ILE A 174 -14.88 12.43 8.80
C ILE A 174 -16.05 11.46 8.60
N LYS A 175 -17.26 11.99 8.41
CA LYS A 175 -18.49 11.19 8.31
C LYS A 175 -18.86 10.86 6.86
N HIS A 176 -18.42 11.67 5.90
CA HIS A 176 -18.79 11.50 4.50
C HIS A 176 -18.04 10.33 3.86
N LYS A 177 -18.77 9.33 3.35
CA LYS A 177 -18.20 8.08 2.83
C LYS A 177 -17.19 8.29 1.70
N VAL A 178 -17.46 9.24 0.79
CA VAL A 178 -16.54 9.60 -0.30
C VAL A 178 -15.22 10.14 0.26
N ALA A 179 -15.29 11.05 1.24
CA ALA A 179 -14.10 11.63 1.86
C ALA A 179 -13.26 10.59 2.62
N GLN A 180 -13.92 9.63 3.30
CA GLN A 180 -13.22 8.50 3.94
C GLN A 180 -12.45 7.68 2.90
N GLY A 181 -13.10 7.28 1.80
CA GLY A 181 -12.46 6.50 0.75
C GLY A 181 -11.27 7.23 0.13
N ILE A 182 -11.43 8.51 -0.22
CA ILE A 182 -10.35 9.33 -0.78
C ILE A 182 -9.17 9.41 0.19
N ALA A 183 -9.42 9.73 1.45
CA ALA A 183 -8.37 9.87 2.46
C ALA A 183 -7.58 8.56 2.64
N ILE A 184 -8.29 7.42 2.70
CA ILE A 184 -7.67 6.10 2.88
C ILE A 184 -6.84 5.72 1.65
N GLY A 185 -7.41 5.84 0.45
CA GLY A 185 -6.71 5.46 -0.79
C GLY A 185 -5.49 6.32 -1.07
N THR A 186 -5.58 7.62 -0.82
CA THR A 186 -4.48 8.57 -1.01
C THR A 186 -3.34 8.37 0.01
N ALA A 187 -3.68 8.03 1.25
CA ALA A 187 -2.68 7.85 2.31
C ALA A 187 -2.04 6.46 2.32
N SER A 188 -2.82 5.40 2.00
CA SER A 188 -2.48 4.02 2.32
C SER A 188 -2.64 3.05 1.15
N HIS A 189 -2.77 3.58 -0.05
CA HIS A 189 -2.81 2.84 -1.32
C HIS A 189 -3.67 1.56 -1.27
N ALA A 190 -3.20 0.45 -1.91
CA ALA A 190 -3.97 -0.80 -2.05
C ALA A 190 -4.30 -1.46 -0.71
N LEU A 191 -3.36 -1.47 0.26
CA LEU A 191 -3.60 -2.10 1.56
C LEU A 191 -4.68 -1.36 2.36
N GLY A 192 -4.67 -0.02 2.34
CA GLY A 192 -5.75 0.78 2.93
C GLY A 192 -7.08 0.58 2.21
N THR A 193 -7.06 0.37 0.89
CA THR A 193 -8.26 0.15 0.09
C THR A 193 -8.98 -1.13 0.46
N THR A 194 -8.27 -2.20 0.80
CA THR A 194 -8.89 -3.41 1.35
C THR A 194 -9.74 -3.08 2.58
N LYS A 195 -9.20 -2.26 3.49
CA LYS A 195 -9.94 -1.79 4.66
C LYS A 195 -11.10 -0.87 4.29
N ALA A 196 -10.93 0.00 3.31
CA ALA A 196 -12.00 0.86 2.83
C ALA A 196 -13.17 0.06 2.24
N MET A 197 -12.89 -1.07 1.55
CA MET A 197 -13.92 -1.99 1.05
C MET A 197 -14.71 -2.65 2.19
N GLU A 198 -14.06 -3.05 3.27
CA GLU A 198 -14.73 -3.57 4.47
C GLU A 198 -15.61 -2.51 5.14
N MET A 199 -15.23 -1.22 5.07
CA MET A 199 -16.02 -0.11 5.61
C MET A 199 -17.27 0.18 4.77
N GLY A 200 -17.24 -0.13 3.48
CA GLY A 200 -18.38 -0.04 2.57
C GLY A 200 -18.00 0.16 1.10
N GLU A 201 -18.94 -0.13 0.22
CA GLU A 201 -18.75 -0.10 -1.23
C GLU A 201 -18.33 1.28 -1.75
N VAL A 202 -18.91 2.35 -1.20
CA VAL A 202 -18.57 3.74 -1.60
C VAL A 202 -17.14 4.08 -1.18
N GLN A 203 -16.75 3.74 0.06
CA GLN A 203 -15.41 3.95 0.55
C GLN A 203 -14.40 3.16 -0.28
N GLY A 204 -14.67 1.89 -0.58
CA GLY A 204 -13.82 1.05 -1.41
C GLY A 204 -13.63 1.60 -2.82
N ALA A 205 -14.72 2.00 -3.49
CA ALA A 205 -14.69 2.56 -4.83
C ALA A 205 -13.88 3.87 -4.90
N MET A 206 -14.11 4.79 -3.95
CA MET A 206 -13.39 6.07 -3.91
C MET A 206 -11.91 5.88 -3.53
N SER A 207 -11.61 4.92 -2.69
CA SER A 207 -10.24 4.54 -2.35
C SER A 207 -9.50 3.96 -3.55
N SER A 208 -10.13 3.05 -4.30
CA SER A 208 -9.58 2.47 -5.55
C SER A 208 -9.26 3.54 -6.60
N LEU A 209 -10.17 4.50 -6.79
CA LEU A 209 -9.93 5.64 -7.67
C LEU A 209 -8.72 6.46 -7.22
N SER A 210 -8.64 6.72 -5.91
CA SER A 210 -7.59 7.57 -5.34
C SER A 210 -6.20 6.97 -5.54
N ILE A 211 -6.05 5.65 -5.54
CA ILE A 211 -4.76 4.98 -5.79
C ILE A 211 -4.19 5.38 -7.14
N GLY A 212 -4.99 5.26 -8.21
CA GLY A 212 -4.52 5.56 -9.57
C GLY A 212 -4.15 7.02 -9.75
N ILE A 213 -5.02 7.93 -9.30
CA ILE A 213 -4.82 9.37 -9.45
C ILE A 213 -3.66 9.85 -8.57
N ALA A 214 -3.58 9.40 -7.31
CA ALA A 214 -2.47 9.75 -6.41
C ALA A 214 -1.13 9.23 -6.94
N GLY A 215 -1.11 8.03 -7.52
CA GLY A 215 0.08 7.47 -8.14
C GLY A 215 0.56 8.30 -9.32
N LEU A 216 -0.35 8.65 -10.25
CA LEU A 216 -0.03 9.50 -11.40
C LEU A 216 0.45 10.89 -10.94
N PHE A 217 -0.23 11.50 -9.99
CA PHE A 217 0.15 12.79 -9.42
C PHE A 217 1.54 12.73 -8.78
N THR A 218 1.82 11.68 -7.99
CA THR A 218 3.13 11.49 -7.36
C THR A 218 4.23 11.32 -8.41
N ALA A 219 3.99 10.55 -9.48
CA ALA A 219 4.95 10.35 -10.56
C ALA A 219 5.32 11.67 -11.29
N ILE A 220 4.36 12.58 -11.44
CA ILE A 220 4.58 13.89 -12.08
C ILE A 220 5.26 14.87 -11.11
N VAL A 221 4.83 14.89 -9.85
CA VAL A 221 5.22 15.93 -8.89
C VAL A 221 6.52 15.58 -8.16
N ALA A 222 6.80 14.29 -7.91
CA ALA A 222 8.02 13.90 -7.21
C ALA A 222 9.31 14.42 -7.87
N PRO A 223 9.52 14.32 -9.20
CA PRO A 223 10.69 14.90 -9.85
C PRO A 223 10.80 16.42 -9.69
N VAL A 224 9.68 17.12 -9.66
CA VAL A 224 9.65 18.59 -9.48
C VAL A 224 10.00 18.99 -8.05
N ILE A 225 9.49 18.25 -7.07
CA ILE A 225 9.74 18.51 -5.64
C ILE A 225 11.20 18.27 -5.24
N ILE A 226 11.94 17.45 -5.96
CA ILE A 226 13.37 17.20 -5.71
C ILE A 226 14.17 18.51 -5.69
N ALA A 227 13.79 19.49 -6.51
CA ALA A 227 14.46 20.79 -6.55
C ALA A 227 14.35 21.55 -5.20
N LEU A 228 13.48 21.08 -4.27
CA LEU A 228 13.28 21.67 -2.94
C LEU A 228 14.08 20.94 -1.84
N ILE A 229 14.69 19.78 -2.14
CA ILE A 229 15.49 18.94 -1.25
C ILE A 229 16.98 19.15 -1.53
#